data_02032cf771c6fbd81287e158a90ec322
#
_entry.id   02032cf771c6fbd81287e158a90ec322
#
_cell.length_a   1.000
_cell.length_b   1.000
_cell.length_c   1.000
_cell.angle_alpha   90.00
_cell.angle_beta   90.00
_cell.angle_gamma   90.00
#
_symmetry.space_group_name_H-M   'P 1'
#
loop_
_entity.id
_entity.type
_entity.pdbx_description
1 polymer ?
#
loop_
_entity_poly.entity_id
_entity_poly.type
_entity_poly.pdbx_seq_one_letter_code
_entity_poly.pdbx_strand_id
1 'polypeptide(L)'
;MQILLIITGIAGLWDGFTTFYGITEIMNVSDVMELKSREMTKIIASAFFALVITGFLFGTKTIWERSNSIAPILKLLWLIAFFYDVYTSFYGNQEFIFHGHINEEQMMLLVGMTILVSGSPIIYSYLIND
;
A
#
# COMPACT_ATOMS: atom_id res chain seq x y z
N MET A 1 10.55 -21.58 -0.77
CA MET A 1 9.65 -20.91 -1.71
C MET A 1 8.26 -20.66 -1.11
N GLN A 2 7.50 -21.68 -0.70
CA GLN A 2 6.13 -21.53 -0.16
C GLN A 2 6.05 -20.60 1.08
N ILE A 3 6.98 -20.73 2.02
CA ILE A 3 7.00 -19.87 3.23
C ILE A 3 7.18 -18.40 2.85
N LEU A 4 8.08 -18.11 1.93
CA LEU A 4 8.33 -16.73 1.48
C LEU A 4 7.10 -16.15 0.76
N LEU A 5 6.41 -16.95 -0.04
CA LEU A 5 5.17 -16.57 -0.69
C LEU A 5 4.06 -16.22 0.33
N ILE A 6 3.94 -17.02 1.39
CA ILE A 6 2.96 -16.76 2.45
C ILE A 6 3.31 -15.46 3.20
N ILE A 7 4.58 -15.28 3.59
CA ILE A 7 5.03 -14.10 4.33
C ILE A 7 4.80 -12.83 3.49
N THR A 8 5.23 -12.83 2.24
CA THR A 8 5.07 -11.66 1.36
C THR A 8 3.60 -11.41 1.00
N GLY A 9 2.78 -12.45 0.91
CA GLY A 9 1.35 -12.33 0.72
C GLY A 9 0.65 -11.66 1.92
N ILE A 10 0.95 -12.11 3.14
CA ILE A 10 0.42 -11.51 4.38
C ILE A 10 0.90 -10.06 4.53
N ALA A 11 2.18 -9.80 4.29
CA ALA A 11 2.73 -8.46 4.36
C ALA A 11 2.12 -7.53 3.29
N GLY A 12 1.84 -8.05 2.09
CA GLY A 12 1.15 -7.30 1.04
C GLY A 12 -0.32 -6.98 1.37
N LEU A 13 -1.01 -7.86 2.10
CA LEU A 13 -2.35 -7.57 2.63
C LEU A 13 -2.29 -6.48 3.70
N TRP A 14 -1.30 -6.52 4.58
CA TRP A 14 -1.06 -5.46 5.55
C TRP A 14 -0.77 -4.13 4.88
N ASP A 15 0.03 -4.14 3.82
CA ASP A 15 0.33 -2.97 3.00
C ASP A 15 -0.94 -2.35 2.41
N GLY A 16 -1.79 -3.15 1.78
CA GLY A 16 -3.09 -2.69 1.28
C GLY A 16 -3.98 -2.09 2.36
N PHE A 17 -3.97 -2.68 3.56
CA PHE A 17 -4.71 -2.16 4.72
C PHE A 17 -4.15 -0.81 5.19
N THR A 18 -2.83 -0.69 5.35
CA THR A 18 -2.19 0.57 5.81
C THR A 18 -2.28 1.66 4.76
N THR A 19 -2.24 1.32 3.48
CA THR A 19 -2.52 2.25 2.36
C THR A 19 -3.95 2.76 2.45
N PHE A 20 -4.93 1.89 2.64
CA PHE A 20 -6.33 2.28 2.86
C PHE A 20 -6.48 3.20 4.06
N TYR A 21 -5.93 2.80 5.21
CA TYR A 21 -6.01 3.58 6.44
C TYR A 21 -5.33 4.95 6.28
N GLY A 22 -4.15 5.00 5.68
CA GLY A 22 -3.44 6.26 5.39
C GLY A 22 -4.23 7.20 4.49
N ILE A 23 -4.93 6.68 3.47
CA ILE A 23 -5.80 7.51 2.62
C ILE A 23 -6.99 8.06 3.41
N THR A 24 -7.61 7.26 4.27
CA THR A 24 -8.73 7.73 5.12
C THR A 24 -8.29 8.83 6.07
N GLU A 25 -7.09 8.74 6.65
CA GLU A 25 -6.51 9.78 7.50
C GLU A 25 -6.26 11.08 6.70
N ILE A 26 -5.69 10.98 5.50
CA ILE A 26 -5.48 12.15 4.62
C ILE A 26 -6.81 12.79 4.23
N MET A 27 -7.88 12.02 4.05
CA MET A 27 -9.23 12.52 3.76
C MET A 27 -9.95 13.06 5.00
N ASN A 28 -9.33 13.02 6.17
CA ASN A 28 -9.93 13.42 7.45
C ASN A 28 -11.24 12.68 7.75
N VAL A 29 -11.25 11.37 7.59
CA VAL A 29 -12.33 10.52 8.07
C VAL A 29 -12.22 10.40 9.58
N SER A 30 -13.24 10.85 10.32
CA SER A 30 -13.16 10.98 11.79
C SER A 30 -13.02 9.64 12.50
N ASP A 31 -13.65 8.61 12.00
CA ASP A 31 -13.48 7.24 12.48
C ASP A 31 -13.91 6.24 11.39
N VAL A 32 -12.95 5.46 10.87
CA VAL A 32 -13.20 4.44 9.86
C VAL A 32 -14.09 3.31 10.39
N MET A 33 -14.02 3.05 11.70
CA MET A 33 -14.78 1.99 12.36
C MET A 33 -16.22 2.38 12.65
N GLU A 34 -16.49 3.69 12.78
CA GLU A 34 -17.85 4.23 12.96
C GLU A 34 -18.53 4.60 11.64
N LEU A 35 -18.66 3.74 10.69
CA LEU A 35 -19.25 3.91 9.36
C LEU A 35 -20.38 4.96 9.29
N LYS A 36 -20.05 6.24 9.47
CA LYS A 36 -21.02 7.34 9.35
C LYS A 36 -21.39 7.58 7.91
N SER A 37 -22.67 7.69 7.60
CA SER A 37 -23.18 7.85 6.23
C SER A 37 -22.59 9.05 5.48
N ARG A 38 -22.24 10.14 6.17
CA ARG A 38 -21.61 11.33 5.58
C ARG A 38 -20.18 11.10 5.08
N GLU A 39 -19.49 10.13 5.67
CA GLU A 39 -18.10 9.81 5.33
C GLU A 39 -17.99 8.55 4.46
N MET A 40 -19.12 7.87 4.20
CA MET A 40 -19.14 6.63 3.44
C MET A 40 -18.50 6.78 2.05
N THR A 41 -18.75 7.89 1.37
CA THR A 41 -18.16 8.15 0.04
C THR A 41 -16.64 8.24 0.11
N LYS A 42 -16.08 8.88 1.16
CA LYS A 42 -14.63 8.96 1.39
C LYS A 42 -14.04 7.58 1.68
N ILE A 43 -14.72 6.78 2.50
CA ILE A 43 -14.29 5.42 2.83
C ILE A 43 -14.27 4.53 1.58
N ILE A 44 -15.34 4.58 0.76
CA ILE A 44 -15.41 3.83 -0.49
C ILE A 44 -14.32 4.28 -1.48
N ALA A 45 -14.13 5.59 -1.63
CA ALA A 45 -13.07 6.13 -2.47
C ALA A 45 -11.69 5.68 -1.98
N SER A 46 -11.43 5.74 -0.68
CA SER A 46 -10.17 5.28 -0.07
C SER A 46 -9.93 3.79 -0.34
N ALA A 47 -10.94 2.95 -0.18
CA ALA A 47 -10.85 1.52 -0.48
C ALA A 47 -10.54 1.27 -1.96
N PHE A 48 -11.22 1.99 -2.86
CA PHE A 48 -10.98 1.89 -4.29
C PHE A 48 -9.56 2.30 -4.66
N PHE A 49 -9.07 3.45 -4.16
CA PHE A 49 -7.71 3.90 -4.42
C PHE A 49 -6.67 2.93 -3.85
N ALA A 50 -6.87 2.42 -2.63
CA ALA A 50 -5.98 1.43 -2.04
C ALA A 50 -5.91 0.15 -2.90
N LEU A 51 -7.04 -0.35 -3.40
CA LEU A 51 -7.08 -1.51 -4.29
C LEU A 51 -6.34 -1.26 -5.61
N VAL A 52 -6.50 -0.07 -6.20
CA VAL A 52 -5.79 0.29 -7.44
C VAL A 52 -4.28 0.36 -7.21
N ILE A 53 -3.84 1.07 -6.18
CA ILE A 53 -2.42 1.21 -5.82
C ILE A 53 -1.81 -0.17 -5.56
N THR A 54 -2.39 -0.94 -4.65
CA THR A 54 -1.92 -2.28 -4.29
C THR A 54 -1.95 -3.24 -5.48
N GLY A 55 -2.98 -3.14 -6.33
CA GLY A 55 -3.08 -3.92 -7.56
C GLY A 55 -1.94 -3.66 -8.54
N PHE A 56 -1.52 -2.39 -8.70
CA PHE A 56 -0.34 -2.06 -9.50
C PHE A 56 0.94 -2.70 -8.95
N LEU A 57 1.12 -2.71 -7.63
CA LEU A 57 2.30 -3.30 -7.00
C LEU A 57 2.31 -4.83 -7.12
N PHE A 58 1.18 -5.49 -6.90
CA PHE A 58 1.05 -6.93 -7.16
C PHE A 58 1.22 -7.30 -8.64
N GLY A 59 0.95 -6.39 -9.56
CA GLY A 59 1.16 -6.53 -10.99
C GLY A 59 2.57 -6.19 -11.49
N THR A 60 3.53 -5.92 -10.61
CA THR A 60 4.85 -5.38 -10.96
C THR A 60 5.55 -6.19 -12.05
N LYS A 61 5.72 -7.49 -11.90
CA LYS A 61 6.41 -8.33 -12.90
C LYS A 61 5.73 -8.21 -14.27
N THR A 62 4.41 -8.36 -14.32
CA THR A 62 3.63 -8.26 -15.57
C THR A 62 3.77 -6.90 -16.24
N ILE A 63 3.81 -5.82 -15.46
CA ILE A 63 3.94 -4.44 -15.97
C ILE A 63 5.34 -4.21 -16.52
N TRP A 64 6.37 -4.61 -15.78
CA TRP A 64 7.76 -4.33 -16.14
C TRP A 64 8.29 -5.21 -17.27
N GLU A 65 7.82 -6.45 -17.41
CA GLU A 65 8.17 -7.35 -18.52
C GLU A 65 7.40 -7.02 -19.80
N ARG A 66 6.37 -6.19 -19.73
CA ARG A 66 5.58 -5.80 -20.91
C ARG A 66 6.39 -4.88 -21.84
N SER A 67 6.29 -5.13 -23.16
CA SER A 67 7.03 -4.41 -24.20
C SER A 67 6.17 -3.80 -25.31
N ASN A 68 4.83 -3.86 -25.17
CA ASN A 68 3.90 -3.32 -26.15
C ASN A 68 3.79 -1.78 -26.06
N SER A 69 2.99 -1.16 -26.96
CA SER A 69 2.83 0.29 -27.08
C SER A 69 2.30 0.98 -25.82
N ILE A 70 1.57 0.27 -24.95
CA ILE A 70 1.05 0.84 -23.69
C ILE A 70 2.00 0.66 -22.50
N ALA A 71 3.09 -0.10 -22.68
CA ALA A 71 4.04 -0.38 -21.60
C ALA A 71 4.63 0.87 -20.91
N PRO A 72 5.03 1.93 -21.62
CA PRO A 72 5.54 3.14 -20.97
C PRO A 72 4.50 3.81 -20.05
N ILE A 73 3.25 3.83 -20.47
CA ILE A 73 2.16 4.42 -19.68
C ILE A 73 1.93 3.60 -18.41
N LEU A 74 1.89 2.26 -18.53
CA LEU A 74 1.71 1.38 -17.38
C LEU A 74 2.87 1.49 -16.37
N LYS A 75 4.11 1.60 -16.86
CA LYS A 75 5.29 1.81 -16.01
C LYS A 75 5.25 3.16 -15.30
N LEU A 76 4.80 4.21 -15.97
CA LEU A 76 4.60 5.52 -15.35
C LEU A 76 3.53 5.47 -14.26
N LEU A 77 2.38 4.85 -14.54
CA LEU A 77 1.31 4.69 -13.56
C LEU A 77 1.77 3.84 -12.37
N TRP A 78 2.57 2.81 -12.62
CA TRP A 78 3.18 2.00 -11.57
C TRP A 78 4.09 2.84 -10.66
N LEU A 79 4.95 3.71 -11.23
CA LEU A 79 5.80 4.60 -10.45
C LEU A 79 4.97 5.54 -9.58
N ILE A 80 3.91 6.12 -10.13
CA ILE A 80 2.99 6.97 -9.37
C ILE A 80 2.35 6.18 -8.23
N ALA A 81 1.83 4.98 -8.51
CA ALA A 81 1.24 4.10 -7.51
C ALA A 81 2.25 3.74 -6.41
N PHE A 82 3.49 3.41 -6.77
CA PHE A 82 4.55 3.09 -5.81
C PHE A 82 4.84 4.25 -4.83
N PHE A 83 5.00 5.47 -5.34
CA PHE A 83 5.24 6.63 -4.46
C PHE A 83 4.04 6.94 -3.56
N TYR A 84 2.82 6.84 -4.10
CA TYR A 84 1.61 6.99 -3.29
C TYR A 84 1.49 5.89 -2.23
N ASP A 85 1.83 4.66 -2.57
CA ASP A 85 1.82 3.53 -1.65
C ASP A 85 2.76 3.76 -0.47
N VAL A 86 4.03 4.05 -0.73
CA VAL A 86 5.02 4.32 0.31
C VAL A 86 4.56 5.47 1.22
N TYR A 87 4.02 6.54 0.65
CA TYR A 87 3.54 7.69 1.41
C TYR A 87 2.32 7.34 2.28
N THR A 88 1.31 6.70 1.69
CA THR A 88 0.07 6.36 2.40
C THR A 88 0.27 5.23 3.40
N SER A 89 1.09 4.24 3.09
CA SER A 89 1.45 3.17 4.03
C SER A 89 2.27 3.71 5.20
N PHE A 90 3.19 4.63 4.96
CA PHE A 90 3.91 5.30 6.04
C PHE A 90 2.95 6.02 6.98
N TYR A 91 2.05 6.82 6.43
CA TYR A 91 1.04 7.56 7.20
C TYR A 91 0.09 6.61 7.95
N GLY A 92 -0.39 5.57 7.26
CA GLY A 92 -1.26 4.56 7.85
C GLY A 92 -0.60 3.79 8.99
N ASN A 93 0.65 3.36 8.83
CA ASN A 93 1.41 2.71 9.90
C ASN A 93 1.65 3.64 11.08
N GLN A 94 1.98 4.89 10.83
CA GLN A 94 2.20 5.89 11.88
C GLN A 94 0.94 6.09 12.73
N GLU A 95 -0.19 6.34 12.10
CA GLU A 95 -1.44 6.62 12.81
C GLU A 95 -2.02 5.36 13.46
N PHE A 96 -2.01 4.23 12.77
CA PHE A 96 -2.61 3.00 13.29
C PHE A 96 -1.81 2.38 14.43
N ILE A 97 -0.46 2.37 14.34
CA ILE A 97 0.39 1.70 15.33
C ILE A 97 0.84 2.67 16.42
N PHE A 98 1.25 3.88 16.06
CA PHE A 98 1.88 4.85 16.98
C PHE A 98 0.95 6.00 17.39
N HIS A 99 -0.25 6.10 16.84
CA HIS A 99 -1.22 7.13 17.15
C HIS A 99 -0.69 8.58 17.02
N GLY A 100 0.14 8.82 16.01
CA GLY A 100 0.60 10.12 15.56
C GLY A 100 2.01 10.50 16.04
N HIS A 101 2.23 10.74 17.33
CA HIS A 101 3.53 11.17 17.84
C HIS A 101 4.51 10.03 17.99
N ILE A 102 5.70 10.18 17.37
CA ILE A 102 6.78 9.19 17.41
C ILE A 102 8.11 9.84 17.78
N ASN A 103 8.95 9.10 18.51
CA ASN A 103 10.34 9.45 18.78
C ASN A 103 11.27 8.97 17.65
N GLU A 104 12.57 9.28 17.75
CA GLU A 104 13.55 8.91 16.71
C GLU A 104 13.66 7.40 16.49
N GLU A 105 13.65 6.59 17.56
CA GLU A 105 13.73 5.13 17.46
C GLU A 105 12.47 4.54 16.79
N GLN A 106 11.30 5.06 17.14
CA GLN A 106 10.03 4.68 16.51
C GLN A 106 9.98 5.12 15.04
N MET A 107 10.57 6.28 14.70
CA MET A 107 10.69 6.74 13.31
C MET A 107 11.54 5.76 12.49
N MET A 108 12.67 5.32 12.99
CA MET A 108 13.52 4.33 12.31
C MET A 108 12.78 3.01 12.09
N LEU A 109 12.06 2.53 13.11
CA LEU A 109 11.23 1.34 13.01
C LEU A 109 10.12 1.51 11.96
N LEU A 110 9.42 2.65 11.97
CA LEU A 110 8.35 2.98 11.03
C LEU A 110 8.84 3.01 9.58
N VAL A 111 9.99 3.62 9.33
CA VAL A 111 10.61 3.63 7.98
C VAL A 111 10.95 2.22 7.53
N GLY A 112 11.59 1.42 8.40
CA GLY A 112 11.93 0.02 8.10
C GLY A 112 10.69 -0.82 7.81
N MET A 113 9.65 -0.71 8.64
CA MET A 113 8.37 -1.40 8.42
C MET A 113 7.73 -1.01 7.08
N THR A 114 7.66 0.28 6.79
CA THR A 114 7.05 0.77 5.55
C THR A 114 7.79 0.24 4.32
N ILE A 115 9.12 0.26 4.31
CA ILE A 115 9.93 -0.29 3.21
C ILE A 115 9.66 -1.78 3.00
N LEU A 116 9.66 -2.57 4.09
CA LEU A 116 9.43 -4.00 4.02
C LEU A 116 8.01 -4.34 3.57
N VAL A 117 7.03 -3.62 4.09
CA VAL A 117 5.62 -3.85 3.81
C VAL A 117 5.28 -3.42 2.37
N SER A 118 5.64 -2.22 1.95
CA SER A 118 5.42 -1.73 0.57
C SER A 118 6.25 -2.47 -0.48
N GLY A 119 7.39 -3.06 -0.09
CA GLY A 119 8.16 -3.95 -0.97
C GLY A 119 7.54 -5.34 -1.15
N SER A 120 6.70 -5.77 -0.22
CA SER A 120 6.15 -7.14 -0.21
C SER A 120 5.26 -7.49 -1.40
N PRO A 121 4.33 -6.65 -1.88
CA PRO A 121 3.55 -6.92 -3.09
C PRO A 121 4.43 -7.08 -4.33
N ILE A 122 5.51 -6.29 -4.41
CA ILE A 122 6.48 -6.34 -5.50
C ILE A 122 7.19 -7.69 -5.50
N ILE A 123 7.74 -8.10 -4.35
CA ILE A 123 8.40 -9.41 -4.20
C ILE A 123 7.42 -10.54 -4.50
N TYR A 124 6.21 -10.47 -3.97
CA TYR A 124 5.15 -11.45 -4.23
C TYR A 124 4.86 -11.61 -5.72
N SER A 125 4.81 -10.49 -6.47
CA SER A 125 4.58 -10.50 -7.92
C SER A 125 5.61 -11.32 -8.68
N TYR A 126 6.87 -11.32 -8.26
CA TYR A 126 7.92 -12.15 -8.85
C TYR A 126 7.84 -13.61 -8.39
N LEU A 127 7.53 -13.86 -7.12
CA LEU A 127 7.45 -15.21 -6.57
C LEU A 127 6.31 -16.05 -7.15
N ILE A 128 5.15 -15.44 -7.37
CA ILE A 128 3.97 -16.16 -7.91
C ILE A 128 4.10 -16.49 -9.40
N ASN A 129 4.95 -15.78 -10.12
CA ASN A 129 5.14 -15.95 -11.55
C ASN A 129 6.44 -16.71 -11.92
N ASP A 130 7.17 -17.17 -10.93
CA ASP A 130 8.32 -18.05 -11.10
C ASP A 130 7.87 -19.52 -11.00
#